data_94b0595da8bd6cb518486c83fab8f816
#
_entry.id   94b0595da8bd6cb518486c83fab8f816
#
_cell.length_a   1.000
_cell.length_b   1.000
_cell.length_c   1.000
_cell.angle_alpha   90.00
_cell.angle_beta   90.00
_cell.angle_gamma   90.00
#
_symmetry.space_group_name_H-M   'P 1'
#
loop_
_entity.id
_entity.type
_entity.pdbx_description
1 polymer ?
#
loop_
_entity_poly.entity_id
_entity_poly.type
_entity_poly.pdbx_seq_one_letter_code
_entity_poly.pdbx_strand_id
1 'polypeptide(L)'
;MRLGFVAPAVLSLFVAVACGGSESPSQIQAEGSAANGNTGVGGSGLVVGGGSAASGNGTSVLPGTECATSSADGEAVPVDLYFMVDITGSMNCPVPDNGPCQGANGPPAGGGDTRWSVVSTALKAFVADQANKDLGMGIQFFPSKRGNICSVNSYSTPATEIGPLSTTGAAMTTQINMVTPNGETPTVPSLQAAIEHATTWAKAHPTHKVVVVYATDGYPRGCDNTNTIPNAAKLAAAAYAATPSIDTYVLGVGPNLTDLEQIAASGSNSMTKAFLVDTSQDAATQLSTALAAIRGKAAVDCTYTIPAPPAGQSLDPSKVNVAYTDSAGKVTNLVQDASGVTCDKGTGWQYSADGKQINLCGSACATVKGDPGGKIEVLFGCTTQVGNPP
;
A
#
# COMPACT_ATOMS: atom_id res chain seq x y z
N MET A 1 21.74 -60.05 24.08
CA MET A 1 22.82 -59.30 24.76
C MET A 1 22.33 -57.89 24.99
N ARG A 2 22.18 -57.52 26.26
CA ARG A 2 21.82 -56.19 26.74
C ARG A 2 23.05 -55.30 26.81
N LEU A 3 22.94 -54.03 26.44
CA LEU A 3 23.73 -52.88 26.90
C LEU A 3 23.20 -51.68 26.14
N GLY A 4 22.79 -50.52 26.62
CA GLY A 4 23.09 -49.87 27.88
C GLY A 4 22.98 -48.39 27.56
N PHE A 5 21.90 -47.71 28.06
CA PHE A 5 21.70 -46.26 27.92
C PHE A 5 22.74 -45.50 28.73
N VAL A 6 23.33 -44.45 28.15
CA VAL A 6 23.98 -43.35 28.89
C VAL A 6 23.48 -42.02 28.33
N ALA A 7 22.77 -41.30 29.17
CA ALA A 7 22.41 -39.91 28.94
C ALA A 7 23.45 -39.00 29.62
N PRO A 8 23.84 -37.87 29.04
CA PRO A 8 24.49 -36.80 29.77
C PRO A 8 23.51 -35.77 30.28
N ALA A 9 23.61 -35.50 31.56
CA ALA A 9 22.94 -34.41 32.27
C ALA A 9 23.52 -33.04 31.84
N VAL A 10 22.64 -32.11 31.52
CA VAL A 10 23.00 -30.71 31.30
C VAL A 10 22.72 -29.94 32.60
N LEU A 11 23.77 -29.38 33.14
CA LEU A 11 23.81 -28.57 34.35
C LEU A 11 23.39 -27.12 34.00
N SER A 12 22.26 -26.70 34.53
CA SER A 12 21.79 -25.31 34.41
C SER A 12 22.46 -24.44 35.45
N LEU A 13 23.19 -23.43 35.02
CA LEU A 13 23.78 -22.40 35.90
C LEU A 13 22.84 -21.18 35.93
N PHE A 14 22.17 -20.98 37.08
CA PHE A 14 21.48 -19.75 37.41
C PHE A 14 22.48 -18.72 37.94
N VAL A 15 22.58 -17.56 37.28
CA VAL A 15 23.21 -16.39 37.89
C VAL A 15 22.12 -15.39 38.22
N ALA A 16 21.87 -15.24 39.50
CA ALA A 16 21.08 -14.15 40.06
C ALA A 16 22.01 -12.97 40.35
N VAL A 17 21.70 -11.81 39.80
CA VAL A 17 22.29 -10.53 40.24
C VAL A 17 21.16 -9.66 40.77
N ALA A 18 21.19 -9.50 42.07
CA ALA A 18 20.40 -8.50 42.79
C ALA A 18 21.32 -7.36 43.24
N CYS A 19 20.89 -6.12 43.00
CA CYS A 19 21.23 -4.89 43.71
C CYS A 19 20.28 -3.83 43.14
N GLY A 20 19.34 -3.19 43.82
CA GLY A 20 19.34 -2.57 45.12
C GLY A 20 19.84 -1.14 44.98
N GLY A 21 18.93 -0.14 45.00
CA GLY A 21 19.30 1.24 45.02
C GLY A 21 18.12 2.18 44.75
N SER A 22 17.40 2.49 45.82
CA SER A 22 16.38 3.56 45.88
C SER A 22 17.06 4.89 46.09
N GLU A 23 16.69 5.92 45.32
CA GLU A 23 16.77 7.31 45.81
C GLU A 23 15.68 8.16 45.13
N SER A 24 14.94 8.85 45.98
CA SER A 24 13.81 9.72 45.65
C SER A 24 14.25 11.14 45.27
N PRO A 25 13.39 11.90 44.59
CA PRO A 25 13.76 13.20 44.04
C PRO A 25 13.65 14.34 45.06
N SER A 26 14.62 15.23 45.04
CA SER A 26 14.64 16.49 45.76
C SER A 26 13.76 17.52 45.02
N GLN A 27 12.81 18.06 45.76
CA GLN A 27 12.08 19.27 45.41
C GLN A 27 12.98 20.49 45.56
N ILE A 28 12.99 21.36 44.56
CA ILE A 28 13.51 22.70 44.68
C ILE A 28 12.34 23.67 44.58
N GLN A 29 11.98 24.25 45.73
CA GLN A 29 11.19 25.48 45.82
C GLN A 29 12.08 26.67 45.43
N ALA A 30 11.56 27.54 44.61
CA ALA A 30 12.09 28.90 44.47
C ALA A 30 10.97 29.88 44.75
N GLU A 31 11.17 30.58 45.81
CA GLU A 31 10.36 31.71 46.27
C GLU A 31 10.56 32.95 45.40
N GLY A 32 9.54 33.76 45.46
CA GLY A 32 9.25 34.90 44.67
C GLY A 32 10.15 36.13 44.82
N SER A 33 9.88 37.06 43.97
CA SER A 33 9.88 38.49 44.31
C SER A 33 9.07 39.30 43.29
N ALA A 34 8.17 40.08 43.83
CA ALA A 34 7.35 41.05 43.15
C ALA A 34 8.11 42.37 42.92
N ALA A 35 7.81 43.07 41.81
CA ALA A 35 7.76 44.53 41.68
C ALA A 35 7.15 44.88 40.32
N ASN A 36 5.97 45.35 40.29
CA ASN A 36 5.37 46.68 40.31
C ASN A 36 5.73 47.61 39.16
N GLY A 37 4.66 48.14 38.50
CA GLY A 37 4.74 49.33 37.65
C GLY A 37 3.94 49.20 36.35
N ASN A 38 2.70 49.41 36.32
CA ASN A 38 1.79 50.56 36.17
C ASN A 38 1.57 51.04 34.73
N THR A 39 0.27 51.21 34.43
CA THR A 39 -0.49 52.10 33.55
C THR A 39 -0.66 51.79 32.07
N GLY A 40 -1.92 51.56 31.72
CA GLY A 40 -2.55 52.36 30.69
C GLY A 40 -3.63 51.67 29.85
N VAL A 41 -4.88 51.84 30.26
CA VAL A 41 -6.10 52.19 29.50
C VAL A 41 -6.53 51.33 28.30
N GLY A 42 -7.63 50.62 28.49
CA GLY A 42 -8.90 50.81 27.80
C GLY A 42 -9.20 49.93 26.58
N GLY A 43 -10.16 49.04 26.72
CA GLY A 43 -10.82 48.41 25.60
C GLY A 43 -11.65 47.20 25.99
N SER A 44 -12.94 47.38 26.03
CA SER A 44 -13.97 46.47 26.49
C SER A 44 -13.92 45.09 25.86
N GLY A 45 -13.67 44.06 26.67
CA GLY A 45 -13.74 42.68 26.29
C GLY A 45 -15.09 42.06 26.63
N LEU A 46 -15.61 41.29 25.75
CA LEU A 46 -16.78 40.45 26.01
C LEU A 46 -16.29 39.11 26.55
N VAL A 47 -16.59 38.81 27.78
CA VAL A 47 -16.39 37.49 28.37
C VAL A 47 -17.63 36.67 28.10
N VAL A 48 -17.52 35.61 27.30
CA VAL A 48 -18.53 34.55 27.22
C VAL A 48 -18.02 33.32 27.91
N GLY A 49 -18.79 32.88 28.87
CA GLY A 49 -18.46 31.86 29.82
C GLY A 49 -18.45 30.44 29.31
N GLY A 50 -17.60 29.66 29.95
CA GLY A 50 -17.79 28.33 30.51
C GLY A 50 -18.25 27.18 29.60
N GLY A 51 -17.31 26.38 29.17
CA GLY A 51 -17.52 24.99 28.84
C GLY A 51 -16.21 24.24 29.05
N SER A 52 -16.22 23.27 29.92
CA SER A 52 -15.04 22.48 30.31
C SER A 52 -14.41 21.79 29.11
N ALA A 53 -13.21 22.20 28.76
CA ALA A 53 -12.44 21.58 27.71
C ALA A 53 -11.70 20.36 28.25
N ALA A 54 -11.93 19.22 27.62
CA ALA A 54 -11.03 18.10 27.67
C ALA A 54 -9.69 18.51 27.09
N SER A 55 -8.61 18.10 27.75
CA SER A 55 -7.22 18.33 27.39
C SER A 55 -6.93 17.77 25.99
N GLY A 56 -6.80 18.61 25.00
CA GLY A 56 -6.37 18.29 23.65
C GLY A 56 -5.11 19.08 23.31
N ASN A 57 -4.17 18.37 22.82
CA ASN A 57 -2.84 18.72 22.32
C ASN A 57 -2.80 20.04 21.56
N GLY A 58 -1.71 20.79 21.70
CA GLY A 58 -1.55 22.13 21.17
C GLY A 58 -1.78 22.21 19.66
N THR A 59 -2.81 22.95 19.29
CA THR A 59 -3.10 23.32 17.92
C THR A 59 -2.06 24.34 17.47
N SER A 60 -1.16 23.93 16.57
CA SER A 60 -0.36 24.88 15.78
C SER A 60 -1.30 25.60 14.84
N VAL A 61 -1.66 26.85 15.16
CA VAL A 61 -2.47 27.68 14.28
C VAL A 61 -1.62 28.01 13.04
N LEU A 62 -2.01 27.48 11.91
CA LEU A 62 -1.36 27.72 10.63
C LEU A 62 -1.55 29.19 10.18
N PRO A 63 -0.53 29.87 9.66
CA PRO A 63 -0.71 31.19 9.05
C PRO A 63 -1.77 31.11 7.94
N GLY A 64 -2.84 31.89 8.08
CA GLY A 64 -3.96 31.93 7.11
C GLY A 64 -5.10 30.94 7.38
N THR A 65 -5.11 30.20 8.51
CA THR A 65 -6.19 29.30 8.91
C THR A 65 -6.93 29.77 10.16
N GLU A 66 -6.78 31.03 10.54
CA GLU A 66 -7.42 31.64 11.72
C GLU A 66 -8.97 31.57 11.65
N CYS A 67 -9.51 31.27 10.48
CA CYS A 67 -10.93 31.07 10.23
C CYS A 67 -11.36 29.58 10.26
N ALA A 68 -10.44 28.59 10.38
CA ALA A 68 -10.83 27.20 10.42
C ALA A 68 -11.66 26.92 11.68
N THR A 69 -12.89 26.46 11.48
CA THR A 69 -13.82 26.16 12.59
C THR A 69 -13.61 24.74 13.11
N SER A 70 -13.02 23.88 12.32
CA SER A 70 -12.65 22.50 12.67
C SER A 70 -11.61 21.93 11.71
N SER A 71 -10.88 20.94 12.15
CA SER A 71 -9.98 20.15 11.33
C SER A 71 -10.17 18.66 11.62
N ALA A 72 -9.81 17.83 10.67
CA ALA A 72 -9.76 16.39 10.86
C ALA A 72 -8.59 15.80 10.04
N ASP A 73 -7.98 14.74 10.59
CA ASP A 73 -6.93 14.02 9.86
C ASP A 73 -7.50 13.47 8.55
N GLY A 74 -6.79 13.67 7.46
CA GLY A 74 -7.11 13.06 6.18
C GLY A 74 -6.90 11.55 6.28
N GLU A 75 -7.98 10.78 6.14
CA GLU A 75 -7.88 9.32 6.15
C GLU A 75 -7.50 8.82 4.76
N ALA A 76 -6.34 8.16 4.67
CA ALA A 76 -5.93 7.52 3.43
C ALA A 76 -6.95 6.46 3.01
N VAL A 77 -7.30 6.40 1.73
CA VAL A 77 -8.23 5.39 1.21
C VAL A 77 -7.69 4.00 1.48
N PRO A 78 -8.52 3.06 1.95
CA PRO A 78 -8.15 1.67 2.06
C PRO A 78 -7.66 1.11 0.73
N VAL A 79 -6.61 0.29 0.76
CA VAL A 79 -6.01 -0.31 -0.42
C VAL A 79 -6.30 -1.79 -0.46
N ASP A 80 -6.75 -2.26 -1.62
CA ASP A 80 -7.01 -3.65 -1.92
C ASP A 80 -6.07 -4.13 -3.04
N LEU A 81 -5.23 -5.12 -2.73
CA LEU A 81 -4.33 -5.75 -3.69
C LEU A 81 -4.91 -7.07 -4.17
N TYR A 82 -5.12 -7.20 -5.48
CA TYR A 82 -5.52 -8.46 -6.08
C TYR A 82 -4.36 -9.10 -6.83
N PHE A 83 -3.85 -10.19 -6.28
CA PHE A 83 -2.71 -10.92 -6.84
C PHE A 83 -3.17 -11.96 -7.85
N MET A 84 -2.59 -11.91 -9.05
CA MET A 84 -2.64 -12.98 -10.05
C MET A 84 -1.23 -13.57 -10.16
N VAL A 85 -1.04 -14.77 -9.65
CA VAL A 85 0.29 -15.36 -9.41
C VAL A 85 0.55 -16.54 -10.33
N ASP A 86 1.69 -16.48 -11.00
CA ASP A 86 2.20 -17.53 -11.87
C ASP A 86 2.52 -18.82 -11.09
N ILE A 87 1.96 -19.92 -11.57
CA ILE A 87 2.25 -21.28 -11.11
C ILE A 87 2.55 -22.21 -12.30
N THR A 88 3.13 -21.66 -13.36
CA THR A 88 3.55 -22.42 -14.54
C THR A 88 4.69 -23.38 -14.24
N GLY A 89 5.03 -24.23 -15.21
CA GLY A 89 6.12 -25.21 -15.05
C GLY A 89 7.46 -24.57 -14.77
N SER A 90 7.74 -23.37 -15.29
CA SER A 90 8.98 -22.62 -15.06
C SER A 90 9.18 -22.18 -13.60
N MET A 91 8.10 -22.07 -12.83
CA MET A 91 8.21 -21.83 -11.38
C MET A 91 8.90 -22.96 -10.59
N ASN A 92 9.08 -24.15 -11.20
CA ASN A 92 9.93 -25.20 -10.66
C ASN A 92 11.43 -25.01 -10.95
N CYS A 93 11.83 -23.98 -11.68
CA CYS A 93 13.23 -23.70 -11.94
C CYS A 93 14.02 -23.45 -10.66
N PRO A 94 15.25 -23.99 -10.55
CA PRO A 94 16.06 -23.82 -9.36
C PRO A 94 16.46 -22.35 -9.14
N VAL A 95 16.66 -21.99 -7.88
CA VAL A 95 17.21 -20.70 -7.46
C VAL A 95 18.46 -21.00 -6.62
N PRO A 96 19.62 -20.41 -6.94
CA PRO A 96 19.86 -19.46 -8.05
C PRO A 96 19.76 -20.12 -9.44
N ASP A 97 19.35 -19.31 -10.43
CA ASP A 97 19.29 -19.76 -11.82
C ASP A 97 20.69 -20.04 -12.38
N ASN A 98 20.98 -21.30 -12.68
CA ASN A 98 22.28 -21.77 -13.15
C ASN A 98 22.30 -22.07 -14.66
N GLY A 99 21.33 -21.55 -15.42
CA GLY A 99 21.23 -21.76 -16.86
C GLY A 99 19.79 -21.84 -17.37
N PRO A 100 19.61 -22.18 -18.66
CA PRO A 100 18.28 -22.24 -19.26
C PRO A 100 17.42 -23.29 -18.56
N CYS A 101 16.35 -22.83 -17.92
CA CYS A 101 15.31 -23.68 -17.35
C CYS A 101 14.00 -23.43 -18.11
N GLN A 102 13.51 -24.44 -18.82
CA GLN A 102 12.30 -24.39 -19.61
C GLN A 102 11.15 -25.19 -18.98
N GLY A 103 11.01 -25.10 -17.66
CA GLY A 103 9.93 -25.75 -16.95
C GLY A 103 10.16 -27.23 -16.74
N ALA A 104 10.62 -27.61 -15.56
CA ALA A 104 10.64 -28.98 -15.12
C ALA A 104 9.22 -29.40 -14.70
N ASN A 105 8.83 -30.64 -15.03
CA ASN A 105 7.65 -31.26 -14.45
C ASN A 105 7.97 -31.72 -13.01
N GLY A 106 8.01 -30.74 -12.09
CA GLY A 106 8.32 -30.96 -10.68
C GLY A 106 9.61 -30.28 -10.20
N PRO A 107 9.84 -30.26 -8.88
CA PRO A 107 11.04 -29.67 -8.29
C PRO A 107 12.33 -30.40 -8.75
N PRO A 108 13.49 -29.72 -8.70
CA PRO A 108 14.78 -30.29 -9.10
C PRO A 108 15.08 -31.59 -8.37
N ALA A 109 15.60 -32.56 -9.08
CA ALA A 109 15.90 -33.92 -8.55
C ALA A 109 16.94 -33.94 -7.40
N GLY A 110 17.62 -32.82 -7.14
CA GLY A 110 18.63 -32.68 -6.07
C GLY A 110 18.15 -31.94 -4.83
N GLY A 111 16.89 -31.54 -4.76
CA GLY A 111 16.40 -30.59 -3.75
C GLY A 111 16.94 -29.17 -4.00
N GLY A 112 16.63 -28.25 -3.13
CA GLY A 112 17.00 -26.85 -3.24
C GLY A 112 15.79 -25.96 -3.51
N ASP A 113 16.02 -24.65 -3.47
CA ASP A 113 14.97 -23.67 -3.71
C ASP A 113 14.59 -23.61 -5.19
N THR A 114 13.30 -23.38 -5.40
CA THR A 114 12.72 -23.09 -6.73
C THR A 114 12.19 -21.67 -6.73
N ARG A 115 11.92 -21.13 -7.91
CA ARG A 115 11.24 -19.81 -8.01
C ARG A 115 9.94 -19.83 -7.21
N TRP A 116 9.16 -20.93 -7.27
CA TRP A 116 7.95 -21.09 -6.48
C TRP A 116 8.22 -21.13 -4.97
N SER A 117 9.24 -21.85 -4.50
CA SER A 117 9.54 -21.92 -3.06
C SER A 117 9.87 -20.54 -2.51
N VAL A 118 10.64 -19.74 -3.25
CA VAL A 118 10.99 -18.36 -2.89
C VAL A 118 9.76 -17.45 -2.91
N VAL A 119 8.97 -17.48 -4.01
CA VAL A 119 7.75 -16.66 -4.15
C VAL A 119 6.74 -17.02 -3.07
N SER A 120 6.45 -18.30 -2.88
CA SER A 120 5.46 -18.75 -1.88
C SER A 120 5.88 -18.39 -0.45
N THR A 121 7.18 -18.47 -0.15
CA THR A 121 7.72 -18.08 1.16
C THR A 121 7.58 -16.59 1.41
N ALA A 122 7.92 -15.74 0.43
CA ALA A 122 7.79 -14.31 0.55
C ALA A 122 6.32 -13.86 0.62
N LEU A 123 5.43 -14.46 -0.18
CA LEU A 123 3.99 -14.19 -0.10
C LEU A 123 3.42 -14.54 1.27
N LYS A 124 3.79 -15.72 1.82
CA LYS A 124 3.34 -16.11 3.16
C LYS A 124 3.88 -15.19 4.26
N ALA A 125 5.12 -14.75 4.14
CA ALA A 125 5.70 -13.76 5.07
C ALA A 125 4.97 -12.42 4.99
N PHE A 126 4.66 -11.95 3.78
CA PHE A 126 3.90 -10.73 3.55
C PHE A 126 2.48 -10.81 4.14
N VAL A 127 1.80 -11.94 3.95
CA VAL A 127 0.46 -12.22 4.50
C VAL A 127 0.48 -12.27 6.03
N ALA A 128 1.53 -12.79 6.63
CA ALA A 128 1.66 -12.95 8.09
C ALA A 128 2.16 -11.68 8.81
N ASP A 129 2.66 -10.69 8.07
CA ASP A 129 3.19 -9.46 8.65
C ASP A 129 2.06 -8.62 9.28
N GLN A 130 2.20 -8.34 10.57
CA GLN A 130 1.23 -7.54 11.34
C GLN A 130 1.06 -6.11 10.80
N ALA A 131 2.07 -5.58 10.12
CA ALA A 131 1.97 -4.28 9.45
C ALA A 131 0.99 -4.30 8.26
N ASN A 132 0.63 -5.50 7.77
CA ASN A 132 -0.29 -5.70 6.65
C ASN A 132 -1.69 -6.16 7.08
N LYS A 133 -1.95 -6.34 8.37
CA LYS A 133 -3.18 -6.96 8.89
C LYS A 133 -4.49 -6.35 8.36
N ASP A 134 -4.49 -5.05 8.14
CA ASP A 134 -5.66 -4.28 7.68
C ASP A 134 -5.65 -4.04 6.16
N LEU A 135 -4.59 -4.47 5.46
CA LEU A 135 -4.49 -4.43 4.00
C LEU A 135 -5.50 -5.40 3.39
N GLY A 136 -6.32 -4.93 2.47
CA GLY A 136 -7.16 -5.80 1.65
C GLY A 136 -6.29 -6.60 0.68
N MET A 137 -6.41 -7.91 0.67
CA MET A 137 -5.67 -8.77 -0.27
C MET A 137 -6.52 -9.95 -0.72
N GLY A 138 -6.53 -10.17 -2.04
CA GLY A 138 -7.06 -11.37 -2.69
C GLY A 138 -6.01 -12.03 -3.55
N ILE A 139 -6.18 -13.31 -3.86
CA ILE A 139 -5.23 -14.07 -4.68
C ILE A 139 -5.91 -15.05 -5.62
N GLN A 140 -5.40 -15.14 -6.84
CA GLN A 140 -5.69 -16.17 -7.82
C GLN A 140 -4.40 -16.64 -8.47
N PHE A 141 -4.40 -17.84 -9.02
CA PHE A 141 -3.25 -18.47 -9.65
C PHE A 141 -3.50 -18.75 -11.14
N PHE A 142 -2.44 -18.66 -11.94
CA PHE A 142 -2.46 -19.09 -13.34
C PHE A 142 -1.22 -19.93 -13.69
N PRO A 143 -1.34 -20.91 -14.58
CA PRO A 143 -2.54 -21.32 -15.31
C PRO A 143 -3.59 -21.95 -14.40
N SER A 144 -4.86 -21.82 -14.79
CA SER A 144 -5.95 -22.46 -14.08
C SER A 144 -5.80 -23.98 -14.09
N LYS A 145 -6.02 -24.60 -12.95
CA LYS A 145 -6.09 -26.07 -12.81
C LYS A 145 -7.45 -26.63 -13.26
N ARG A 146 -8.39 -25.76 -13.62
CA ARG A 146 -9.76 -26.13 -14.04
C ARG A 146 -10.11 -25.43 -15.34
N GLY A 147 -10.69 -26.19 -16.27
CA GLY A 147 -11.16 -25.63 -17.54
C GLY A 147 -10.04 -25.31 -18.55
N ASN A 148 -10.38 -24.49 -19.53
CA ASN A 148 -9.46 -24.06 -20.58
C ASN A 148 -8.56 -22.91 -20.09
N ILE A 149 -7.26 -23.11 -20.05
CA ILE A 149 -6.28 -22.09 -19.59
C ILE A 149 -6.32 -20.81 -20.43
N CYS A 150 -6.83 -20.86 -21.65
CA CYS A 150 -6.94 -19.70 -22.54
C CYS A 150 -8.29 -18.98 -22.42
N SER A 151 -9.16 -19.41 -21.51
CA SER A 151 -10.44 -18.77 -21.23
C SER A 151 -10.34 -17.87 -20.00
N VAL A 152 -10.75 -16.61 -20.13
CA VAL A 152 -10.87 -15.66 -19.03
C VAL A 152 -11.70 -16.22 -17.89
N ASN A 153 -12.82 -16.89 -18.21
CA ASN A 153 -13.73 -17.48 -17.22
C ASN A 153 -13.06 -18.53 -16.31
N SER A 154 -11.94 -19.14 -16.75
CA SER A 154 -11.19 -20.11 -15.93
C SER A 154 -10.48 -19.47 -14.74
N TYR A 155 -10.42 -18.14 -14.67
CA TYR A 155 -9.78 -17.36 -13.62
C TYR A 155 -10.75 -16.45 -12.85
N SER A 156 -12.05 -16.48 -13.18
CA SER A 156 -13.07 -15.55 -12.64
C SER A 156 -13.37 -15.76 -11.15
N THR A 157 -13.04 -16.92 -10.59
CA THR A 157 -13.25 -17.21 -9.16
C THR A 157 -11.91 -17.17 -8.44
N PRO A 158 -11.68 -16.23 -7.51
CA PRO A 158 -10.46 -16.17 -6.74
C PRO A 158 -10.18 -17.46 -5.94
N ALA A 159 -8.90 -17.78 -5.74
CA ALA A 159 -8.51 -18.81 -4.77
C ALA A 159 -8.76 -18.32 -3.34
N THR A 160 -8.57 -17.03 -3.09
CA THR A 160 -9.04 -16.33 -1.88
C THR A 160 -9.52 -14.95 -2.30
N GLU A 161 -10.76 -14.60 -1.90
CA GLU A 161 -11.39 -13.32 -2.20
C GLU A 161 -10.65 -12.16 -1.48
N ILE A 162 -10.78 -10.94 -2.03
CA ILE A 162 -10.24 -9.73 -1.42
C ILE A 162 -10.88 -9.52 -0.04
N GLY A 163 -10.05 -9.20 0.93
CA GLY A 163 -10.48 -8.88 2.29
C GLY A 163 -9.27 -8.59 3.18
N PRO A 164 -9.49 -8.01 4.37
CA PRO A 164 -8.40 -7.72 5.30
C PRO A 164 -7.57 -8.97 5.62
N LEU A 165 -6.25 -8.88 5.58
CA LEU A 165 -5.37 -10.03 5.85
C LEU A 165 -5.55 -10.61 7.26
N SER A 166 -6.02 -9.82 8.22
CA SER A 166 -6.43 -10.32 9.54
C SER A 166 -7.52 -11.40 9.47
N THR A 167 -8.34 -11.42 8.42
CA THR A 167 -9.44 -12.39 8.24
C THR A 167 -9.15 -13.40 7.12
N THR A 168 -8.51 -12.99 6.04
CA THR A 168 -8.29 -13.83 4.85
C THR A 168 -6.93 -14.54 4.83
N GLY A 169 -5.95 -14.06 5.62
CA GLY A 169 -4.56 -14.50 5.55
C GLY A 169 -4.34 -16.00 5.78
N ALA A 170 -5.09 -16.61 6.72
CA ALA A 170 -4.98 -18.05 6.99
C ALA A 170 -5.49 -18.89 5.79
N ALA A 171 -6.62 -18.50 5.19
CA ALA A 171 -7.15 -19.15 3.99
C ALA A 171 -6.19 -18.99 2.80
N MET A 172 -5.65 -17.78 2.60
CA MET A 172 -4.68 -17.50 1.55
C MET A 172 -3.40 -18.33 1.70
N THR A 173 -2.85 -18.43 2.91
CA THR A 173 -1.70 -19.28 3.22
C THR A 173 -1.99 -20.74 2.88
N THR A 174 -3.20 -21.21 3.17
CA THR A 174 -3.63 -22.58 2.81
C THR A 174 -3.64 -22.77 1.30
N GLN A 175 -4.20 -21.83 0.53
CA GLN A 175 -4.22 -21.90 -0.94
C GLN A 175 -2.81 -21.90 -1.52
N ILE A 176 -1.90 -21.04 -1.02
CA ILE A 176 -0.49 -21.00 -1.45
C ILE A 176 0.20 -22.35 -1.20
N ASN A 177 -0.04 -22.99 -0.06
CA ASN A 177 0.55 -24.29 0.28
C ASN A 177 0.04 -25.46 -0.59
N MET A 178 -1.13 -25.33 -1.20
CA MET A 178 -1.72 -26.35 -2.09
C MET A 178 -1.21 -26.27 -3.53
N VAL A 179 -0.44 -25.23 -3.87
CA VAL A 179 0.04 -25.04 -5.24
C VAL A 179 1.13 -26.05 -5.59
N THR A 180 0.96 -26.65 -6.77
CA THR A 180 1.99 -27.41 -7.46
C THR A 180 2.18 -26.80 -8.85
N PRO A 181 3.32 -26.13 -9.12
CA PRO A 181 3.56 -25.49 -10.39
C PRO A 181 3.55 -26.46 -11.56
N ASN A 182 2.82 -26.09 -12.63
CA ASN A 182 2.77 -26.85 -13.89
C ASN A 182 2.00 -26.06 -14.95
N GLY A 183 2.31 -26.28 -16.22
CA GLY A 183 1.57 -25.75 -17.36
C GLY A 183 2.24 -24.56 -18.04
N GLU A 184 1.52 -23.97 -18.98
CA GLU A 184 1.94 -22.84 -19.83
C GLU A 184 1.55 -21.50 -19.22
N THR A 185 1.97 -20.38 -19.85
CA THR A 185 1.83 -19.01 -19.36
C THR A 185 0.76 -18.20 -20.11
N PRO A 186 -0.53 -18.39 -19.82
CA PRO A 186 -1.66 -17.69 -20.46
C PRO A 186 -1.82 -16.26 -19.90
N THR A 187 -0.87 -15.38 -20.19
CA THR A 187 -0.77 -14.03 -19.61
C THR A 187 -1.99 -13.17 -19.91
N VAL A 188 -2.43 -13.13 -21.18
CA VAL A 188 -3.54 -12.26 -21.58
C VAL A 188 -4.85 -12.66 -20.91
N PRO A 189 -5.33 -13.94 -20.97
CA PRO A 189 -6.60 -14.29 -20.34
C PRO A 189 -6.55 -14.20 -18.80
N SER A 190 -5.43 -14.51 -18.16
CA SER A 190 -5.30 -14.40 -16.70
C SER A 190 -5.28 -12.94 -16.23
N LEU A 191 -4.52 -12.06 -16.91
CA LEU A 191 -4.51 -10.64 -16.60
C LEU A 191 -5.86 -9.99 -16.84
N GLN A 192 -6.55 -10.34 -17.94
CA GLN A 192 -7.89 -9.85 -18.22
C GLN A 192 -8.85 -10.21 -17.07
N ALA A 193 -8.84 -11.48 -16.63
CA ALA A 193 -9.69 -11.91 -15.53
C ALA A 193 -9.36 -11.18 -14.22
N ALA A 194 -8.08 -10.94 -13.94
CA ALA A 194 -7.67 -10.17 -12.76
C ALA A 194 -8.21 -8.74 -12.79
N ILE A 195 -8.11 -8.08 -13.94
CA ILE A 195 -8.64 -6.72 -14.15
C ILE A 195 -10.16 -6.69 -14.02
N GLU A 196 -10.87 -7.65 -14.63
CA GLU A 196 -12.34 -7.75 -14.54
C GLU A 196 -12.80 -7.95 -13.09
N HIS A 197 -12.12 -8.82 -12.34
CA HIS A 197 -12.40 -9.04 -10.92
C HIS A 197 -12.13 -7.78 -10.09
N ALA A 198 -10.96 -7.18 -10.23
CA ALA A 198 -10.58 -5.94 -9.54
C ALA A 198 -11.56 -4.79 -9.86
N THR A 199 -11.99 -4.67 -11.12
CA THR A 199 -12.99 -3.67 -11.55
C THR A 199 -14.34 -3.90 -10.88
N THR A 200 -14.77 -5.16 -10.78
CA THR A 200 -16.04 -5.52 -10.12
C THR A 200 -15.97 -5.21 -8.63
N TRP A 201 -14.84 -5.53 -7.99
CA TRP A 201 -14.59 -5.22 -6.59
C TRP A 201 -14.58 -3.72 -6.33
N ALA A 202 -13.85 -2.95 -7.14
CA ALA A 202 -13.78 -1.48 -7.01
C ALA A 202 -15.14 -0.80 -7.16
N LYS A 203 -16.02 -1.30 -8.04
CA LYS A 203 -17.40 -0.79 -8.17
C LYS A 203 -18.24 -1.07 -6.92
N ALA A 204 -18.01 -2.19 -6.25
CA ALA A 204 -18.68 -2.54 -5.00
C ALA A 204 -18.10 -1.80 -3.78
N HIS A 205 -16.84 -1.38 -3.85
CA HIS A 205 -16.11 -0.68 -2.80
C HIS A 205 -15.54 0.67 -3.30
N PRO A 206 -16.41 1.65 -3.64
CA PRO A 206 -16.00 2.88 -4.33
C PRO A 206 -15.09 3.78 -3.49
N THR A 207 -14.96 3.51 -2.20
CA THR A 207 -14.04 4.22 -1.28
C THR A 207 -12.68 3.54 -1.16
N HIS A 208 -12.45 2.42 -1.84
CA HIS A 208 -11.19 1.70 -1.83
C HIS A 208 -10.40 1.95 -3.12
N LYS A 209 -9.08 1.97 -3.01
CA LYS A 209 -8.18 1.86 -4.15
C LYS A 209 -7.91 0.39 -4.41
N VAL A 210 -8.22 -0.07 -5.61
CA VAL A 210 -7.99 -1.47 -6.01
C VAL A 210 -6.88 -1.55 -7.03
N VAL A 211 -5.93 -2.46 -6.81
CA VAL A 211 -4.73 -2.64 -7.62
C VAL A 211 -4.57 -4.10 -7.99
N VAL A 212 -4.25 -4.39 -9.24
CA VAL A 212 -3.81 -5.72 -9.69
C VAL A 212 -2.30 -5.85 -9.53
N VAL A 213 -1.85 -6.91 -8.88
CA VAL A 213 -0.44 -7.32 -8.83
C VAL A 213 -0.27 -8.59 -9.67
N TYR A 214 0.34 -8.45 -10.83
CA TYR A 214 0.58 -9.55 -11.75
C TYR A 214 2.00 -10.08 -11.54
N ALA A 215 2.13 -11.26 -10.92
CA ALA A 215 3.40 -11.90 -10.61
C ALA A 215 3.67 -13.05 -11.59
N THR A 216 4.81 -13.02 -12.31
CA THR A 216 5.18 -14.03 -13.31
C THR A 216 6.69 -14.25 -13.35
N ASP A 217 7.10 -15.45 -13.75
CA ASP A 217 8.50 -15.79 -13.97
C ASP A 217 8.87 -15.94 -15.46
N GLY A 218 7.95 -15.56 -16.36
CA GLY A 218 8.14 -15.77 -17.79
C GLY A 218 7.31 -14.86 -18.69
N TYR A 219 7.53 -15.04 -19.98
CA TYR A 219 6.75 -14.41 -21.03
C TYR A 219 5.53 -15.23 -21.42
N PRO A 220 4.53 -14.61 -22.10
CA PRO A 220 3.35 -15.32 -22.58
C PRO A 220 3.70 -16.56 -23.38
N ARG A 221 3.09 -17.68 -23.03
CA ARG A 221 3.27 -18.97 -23.68
C ARG A 221 1.96 -19.76 -23.69
N GLY A 222 1.80 -20.61 -24.70
CA GLY A 222 0.53 -21.30 -24.91
C GLY A 222 -0.57 -20.37 -25.45
N CYS A 223 -1.77 -20.88 -25.57
CA CYS A 223 -2.90 -20.22 -26.20
C CYS A 223 -2.65 -19.90 -27.70
N ASP A 224 -3.25 -18.84 -28.21
CA ASP A 224 -3.09 -18.44 -29.59
C ASP A 224 -2.10 -17.24 -29.71
N ASN A 225 -1.97 -16.70 -30.92
CA ASN A 225 -1.06 -15.59 -31.24
C ASN A 225 -1.50 -14.25 -30.61
N THR A 226 -2.61 -14.18 -29.89
CA THR A 226 -3.05 -13.00 -29.14
C THR A 226 -2.46 -12.95 -27.73
N ASN A 227 -1.94 -14.08 -27.21
CA ASN A 227 -1.28 -14.15 -25.91
C ASN A 227 0.13 -13.57 -25.99
N THR A 228 0.23 -12.23 -25.96
CA THR A 228 1.48 -11.47 -26.14
C THR A 228 1.62 -10.34 -25.13
N ILE A 229 2.86 -9.90 -24.86
CA ILE A 229 3.13 -8.74 -24.00
C ILE A 229 2.41 -7.47 -24.50
N PRO A 230 2.45 -7.09 -25.79
CA PRO A 230 1.73 -5.91 -26.26
C PRO A 230 0.21 -5.97 -26.03
N ASN A 231 -0.41 -7.14 -26.12
CA ASN A 231 -1.84 -7.26 -25.86
C ASN A 231 -2.14 -7.21 -24.35
N ALA A 232 -1.30 -7.79 -23.51
CA ALA A 232 -1.39 -7.63 -22.05
C ALA A 232 -1.23 -6.16 -21.63
N ALA A 233 -0.27 -5.43 -22.24
CA ALA A 233 -0.07 -4.00 -22.01
C ALA A 233 -1.30 -3.16 -22.42
N LYS A 234 -1.96 -3.49 -23.55
CA LYS A 234 -3.22 -2.83 -23.94
C LYS A 234 -4.36 -3.04 -22.93
N LEU A 235 -4.48 -4.24 -22.36
CA LEU A 235 -5.47 -4.51 -21.31
C LEU A 235 -5.19 -3.67 -20.07
N ALA A 236 -3.95 -3.64 -19.63
CA ALA A 236 -3.53 -2.84 -18.49
C ALA A 236 -3.76 -1.34 -18.71
N ALA A 237 -3.41 -0.81 -19.90
CA ALA A 237 -3.67 0.59 -20.28
C ALA A 237 -5.16 0.93 -20.27
N ALA A 238 -6.01 0.05 -20.81
CA ALA A 238 -7.45 0.25 -20.84
C ALA A 238 -8.05 0.29 -19.41
N ALA A 239 -7.56 -0.59 -18.53
CA ALA A 239 -7.99 -0.64 -17.13
C ALA A 239 -7.55 0.61 -16.35
N TYR A 240 -6.33 1.08 -16.57
CA TYR A 240 -5.82 2.30 -15.95
C TYR A 240 -6.60 3.55 -16.39
N ALA A 241 -7.00 3.63 -17.67
CA ALA A 241 -7.77 4.75 -18.22
C ALA A 241 -9.28 4.69 -17.91
N ALA A 242 -9.77 3.59 -17.33
CA ALA A 242 -11.19 3.39 -17.06
C ALA A 242 -11.65 4.10 -15.76
N THR A 243 -12.96 4.06 -15.51
CA THR A 243 -13.57 4.49 -14.26
C THR A 243 -14.42 3.34 -13.70
N PRO A 244 -14.09 2.79 -12.52
CA PRO A 244 -12.90 3.08 -11.71
C PRO A 244 -11.59 2.70 -12.42
N SER A 245 -10.54 3.47 -12.16
CA SER A 245 -9.19 3.15 -12.65
C SER A 245 -8.60 2.00 -11.85
N ILE A 246 -8.01 1.03 -12.57
CA ILE A 246 -7.33 -0.11 -11.96
C ILE A 246 -5.86 -0.08 -12.36
N ASP A 247 -4.98 0.16 -11.38
CA ASP A 247 -3.54 0.07 -11.60
C ASP A 247 -3.10 -1.39 -11.72
N THR A 248 -2.12 -1.64 -12.58
CA THR A 248 -1.48 -2.95 -12.73
C THR A 248 0.01 -2.84 -12.40
N TYR A 249 0.41 -3.41 -11.28
CA TYR A 249 1.83 -3.60 -10.93
C TYR A 249 2.28 -4.98 -11.40
N VAL A 250 3.51 -5.05 -11.93
CA VAL A 250 4.08 -6.29 -12.43
C VAL A 250 5.28 -6.68 -11.58
N LEU A 251 5.30 -7.92 -11.13
CA LEU A 251 6.39 -8.55 -10.40
C LEU A 251 6.97 -9.67 -11.26
N GLY A 252 8.17 -9.45 -11.80
CA GLY A 252 8.90 -10.44 -12.59
C GLY A 252 9.92 -11.19 -11.72
N VAL A 253 9.91 -12.52 -11.74
CA VAL A 253 10.79 -13.36 -10.93
C VAL A 253 11.63 -14.25 -11.83
N GLY A 254 12.84 -13.80 -12.14
CA GLY A 254 13.75 -14.53 -13.02
C GLY A 254 14.58 -13.61 -13.91
N PRO A 255 15.49 -14.19 -14.71
CA PRO A 255 16.34 -13.41 -15.60
C PRO A 255 15.60 -12.95 -16.86
N ASN A 256 16.08 -11.85 -17.46
CA ASN A 256 15.67 -11.36 -18.80
C ASN A 256 14.17 -11.06 -18.95
N LEU A 257 13.51 -10.48 -17.94
CA LEU A 257 12.09 -10.17 -17.96
C LEU A 257 11.78 -8.68 -18.22
N THR A 258 12.69 -7.95 -18.86
CA THR A 258 12.59 -6.50 -19.09
C THR A 258 11.37 -6.08 -19.92
N ASP A 259 10.88 -6.95 -20.84
CA ASP A 259 9.69 -6.64 -21.63
C ASP A 259 8.40 -6.54 -20.80
N LEU A 260 8.38 -7.10 -19.57
CA LEU A 260 7.28 -6.93 -18.64
C LEU A 260 7.08 -5.46 -18.22
N GLU A 261 8.10 -4.62 -18.38
CA GLU A 261 7.99 -3.18 -18.17
C GLU A 261 6.91 -2.54 -19.05
N GLN A 262 6.63 -3.10 -20.23
CA GLN A 262 5.57 -2.62 -21.12
C GLN A 262 4.18 -2.72 -20.46
N ILE A 263 3.92 -3.81 -19.72
CA ILE A 263 2.66 -3.99 -19.00
C ILE A 263 2.60 -3.01 -17.82
N ALA A 264 3.67 -2.93 -17.02
CA ALA A 264 3.73 -2.06 -15.84
C ALA A 264 3.59 -0.57 -16.21
N ALA A 265 4.31 -0.12 -17.23
CA ALA A 265 4.27 1.27 -17.69
C ALA A 265 2.91 1.65 -18.32
N SER A 266 2.22 0.68 -18.94
CA SER A 266 0.92 0.92 -19.55
C SER A 266 -0.22 0.86 -18.53
N GLY A 267 -0.08 0.01 -17.51
CA GLY A 267 -1.12 -0.26 -16.51
C GLY A 267 -1.07 0.62 -15.27
N SER A 268 -0.23 1.65 -15.26
CA SER A 268 -0.11 2.59 -14.18
C SER A 268 0.45 3.91 -14.70
N ASN A 269 0.84 4.82 -13.81
CA ASN A 269 1.60 5.99 -14.21
C ASN A 269 2.84 5.55 -15.04
N SER A 270 3.04 6.14 -16.22
CA SER A 270 4.09 5.80 -17.20
C SER A 270 5.53 5.75 -16.66
N MET A 271 5.75 6.27 -15.44
CA MET A 271 7.01 6.20 -14.69
C MET A 271 7.17 4.89 -13.90
N THR A 272 6.12 4.07 -13.81
CA THR A 272 6.17 2.83 -13.03
C THR A 272 6.85 1.73 -13.85
N LYS A 273 7.92 1.17 -13.28
CA LYS A 273 8.63 0.02 -13.83
C LYS A 273 8.13 -1.28 -13.21
N ALA A 274 8.33 -2.38 -13.91
CA ALA A 274 8.15 -3.70 -13.30
C ALA A 274 9.14 -3.91 -12.14
N PHE A 275 8.69 -4.60 -11.11
CA PHE A 275 9.54 -5.05 -10.01
C PHE A 275 10.23 -6.35 -10.45
N LEU A 276 11.47 -6.25 -10.90
CA LEU A 276 12.21 -7.40 -11.40
C LEU A 276 13.11 -7.97 -10.28
N VAL A 277 12.93 -9.23 -10.00
CA VAL A 277 13.70 -10.01 -9.01
C VAL A 277 14.71 -10.88 -9.76
N ASP A 278 15.99 -10.59 -9.56
CA ASP A 278 17.09 -11.38 -10.12
C ASP A 278 17.30 -12.66 -9.28
N THR A 279 16.91 -13.78 -9.84
CA THR A 279 17.01 -15.10 -9.19
C THR A 279 18.42 -15.68 -9.19
N SER A 280 19.41 -15.01 -9.79
CA SER A 280 20.82 -15.34 -9.64
C SER A 280 21.44 -14.77 -8.36
N GLN A 281 20.74 -13.89 -7.67
CA GLN A 281 21.13 -13.18 -6.45
C GLN A 281 20.27 -13.67 -5.26
N ASP A 282 20.24 -12.90 -4.17
CA ASP A 282 19.32 -13.11 -3.05
C ASP A 282 17.87 -12.75 -3.45
N ALA A 283 17.20 -13.68 -4.10
CA ALA A 283 15.84 -13.49 -4.59
C ALA A 283 14.83 -13.29 -3.47
N ALA A 284 15.04 -13.88 -2.30
CA ALA A 284 14.11 -13.77 -1.17
C ALA A 284 14.04 -12.33 -0.63
N THR A 285 15.21 -11.71 -0.42
CA THR A 285 15.26 -10.29 0.03
C THR A 285 14.74 -9.35 -1.04
N GLN A 286 15.09 -9.56 -2.32
CA GLN A 286 14.58 -8.74 -3.42
C GLN A 286 13.05 -8.82 -3.52
N LEU A 287 12.47 -10.02 -3.39
CA LEU A 287 11.03 -10.23 -3.47
C LEU A 287 10.29 -9.56 -2.28
N SER A 288 10.84 -9.70 -1.08
CA SER A 288 10.30 -9.02 0.11
C SER A 288 10.33 -7.50 -0.05
N THR A 289 11.42 -6.96 -0.60
CA THR A 289 11.58 -5.54 -0.91
C THR A 289 10.56 -5.09 -1.97
N ALA A 290 10.38 -5.89 -3.03
CA ALA A 290 9.42 -5.60 -4.09
C ALA A 290 7.97 -5.58 -3.56
N LEU A 291 7.57 -6.54 -2.74
CA LEU A 291 6.25 -6.60 -2.12
C LEU A 291 6.01 -5.40 -1.18
N ALA A 292 7.00 -5.02 -0.37
CA ALA A 292 6.92 -3.83 0.47
C ALA A 292 6.81 -2.54 -0.38
N ALA A 293 7.53 -2.45 -1.49
CA ALA A 293 7.45 -1.30 -2.40
C ALA A 293 6.10 -1.24 -3.14
N ILE A 294 5.53 -2.38 -3.55
CA ILE A 294 4.18 -2.47 -4.13
C ILE A 294 3.15 -1.97 -3.12
N ARG A 295 3.19 -2.47 -1.87
CA ARG A 295 2.33 -1.98 -0.79
C ARG A 295 2.49 -0.48 -0.60
N GLY A 296 3.72 0.02 -0.49
CA GLY A 296 3.99 1.45 -0.33
C GLY A 296 3.44 2.29 -1.47
N LYS A 297 3.64 1.88 -2.73
CA LYS A 297 3.09 2.59 -3.90
C LYS A 297 1.58 2.54 -3.97
N ALA A 298 0.96 1.41 -3.63
CA ALA A 298 -0.48 1.26 -3.61
C ALA A 298 -1.13 2.04 -2.47
N ALA A 299 -0.53 1.99 -1.26
CA ALA A 299 -1.03 2.68 -0.07
C ALA A 299 -0.90 4.21 -0.15
N VAL A 300 0.05 4.71 -0.93
CA VAL A 300 0.20 6.16 -1.17
C VAL A 300 -0.49 6.52 -2.49
N ASP A 301 -1.74 6.18 -2.61
CA ASP A 301 -2.61 6.91 -3.52
C ASP A 301 -2.90 8.26 -2.85
N CYS A 302 -2.58 9.34 -3.53
CA CYS A 302 -2.72 10.69 -3.00
C CYS A 302 -4.19 11.11 -2.88
N THR A 303 -5.06 10.16 -2.55
CA THR A 303 -6.49 10.29 -2.40
C THR A 303 -6.86 10.12 -0.94
N TYR A 304 -7.58 11.08 -0.40
CA TYR A 304 -8.00 11.13 0.99
C TYR A 304 -9.51 11.27 1.07
N THR A 305 -10.15 10.50 1.91
CA THR A 305 -11.58 10.68 2.19
C THR A 305 -11.79 12.00 2.91
N ILE A 306 -12.77 12.78 2.48
CA ILE A 306 -13.16 13.98 3.19
C ILE A 306 -13.91 13.54 4.46
N PRO A 307 -13.38 13.87 5.65
CA PRO A 307 -14.04 13.50 6.91
C PRO A 307 -15.45 14.10 6.98
N ALA A 308 -16.35 13.40 7.65
CA ALA A 308 -17.69 13.94 7.89
C ALA A 308 -17.60 15.26 8.67
N PRO A 309 -18.32 16.31 8.27
CA PRO A 309 -18.34 17.56 9.02
C PRO A 309 -18.89 17.32 10.43
N PRO A 310 -18.56 18.21 11.39
CA PRO A 310 -19.09 18.12 12.74
C PRO A 310 -20.62 18.00 12.78
N ALA A 311 -21.16 17.33 13.80
CA ALA A 311 -22.57 17.08 13.93
C ALA A 311 -23.41 18.38 13.81
N GLY A 312 -24.40 18.38 12.92
CA GLY A 312 -25.25 19.52 12.63
C GLY A 312 -24.73 20.49 11.58
N GLN A 313 -23.57 20.21 10.98
CA GLN A 313 -23.02 20.97 9.86
C GLN A 313 -23.11 20.15 8.56
N SER A 314 -23.25 20.84 7.43
CA SER A 314 -23.12 20.25 6.09
C SER A 314 -21.76 20.62 5.49
N LEU A 315 -21.19 19.73 4.70
CA LEU A 315 -19.98 20.02 3.94
C LEU A 315 -20.27 21.16 2.93
N ASP A 316 -19.51 22.23 3.05
CA ASP A 316 -19.47 23.31 2.06
C ASP A 316 -18.16 23.16 1.25
N PRO A 317 -18.22 22.68 0.00
CA PRO A 317 -17.02 22.46 -0.81
C PRO A 317 -16.19 23.73 -1.06
N SER A 318 -16.80 24.92 -0.94
CA SER A 318 -16.08 26.21 -1.08
C SER A 318 -15.31 26.61 0.17
N LYS A 319 -15.38 25.79 1.24
CA LYS A 319 -14.77 26.06 2.55
C LYS A 319 -13.92 24.90 3.06
N VAL A 320 -13.33 24.14 2.16
CA VAL A 320 -12.39 23.04 2.47
C VAL A 320 -10.98 23.46 2.07
N ASN A 321 -10.03 23.28 2.97
CA ASN A 321 -8.61 23.49 2.70
C ASN A 321 -7.83 22.24 3.12
N VAL A 322 -6.63 22.08 2.60
CA VAL A 322 -5.77 20.93 2.87
C VAL A 322 -4.41 21.41 3.35
N ALA A 323 -3.98 20.90 4.49
CA ALA A 323 -2.65 21.13 5.03
C ALA A 323 -1.84 19.85 5.02
N TYR A 324 -0.57 19.97 4.72
CA TYR A 324 0.43 18.92 4.83
C TYR A 324 1.42 19.27 5.92
N THR A 325 1.59 18.39 6.89
CA THR A 325 2.63 18.49 7.91
C THR A 325 3.69 17.44 7.62
N ASP A 326 4.92 17.87 7.35
CA ASP A 326 6.04 16.94 7.09
C ASP A 326 6.51 16.24 8.39
N SER A 327 7.35 15.21 8.23
CA SER A 327 7.91 14.45 9.35
C SER A 327 8.77 15.28 10.31
N ALA A 328 9.22 16.47 9.89
CA ALA A 328 9.93 17.44 10.74
C ALA A 328 8.97 18.41 11.47
N GLY A 329 7.66 18.30 11.24
CA GLY A 329 6.63 19.15 11.85
C GLY A 329 6.39 20.47 11.12
N LYS A 330 6.96 20.68 9.93
CA LYS A 330 6.69 21.86 9.12
C LYS A 330 5.36 21.71 8.41
N VAL A 331 4.50 22.70 8.55
CA VAL A 331 3.19 22.71 7.92
C VAL A 331 3.21 23.53 6.62
N THR A 332 2.57 22.99 5.59
CA THR A 332 2.40 23.61 4.27
C THR A 332 0.94 23.53 3.85
N ASN A 333 0.32 24.68 3.54
CA ASN A 333 -1.02 24.70 2.97
C ASN A 333 -0.95 24.33 1.48
N LEU A 334 -1.74 23.34 1.10
CA LEU A 334 -1.88 22.95 -0.30
C LEU A 334 -3.06 23.72 -0.91
N VAL A 335 -2.82 24.37 -2.04
CA VAL A 335 -3.88 25.12 -2.74
C VAL A 335 -4.73 24.18 -3.58
N GLN A 336 -6.01 24.49 -3.73
CA GLN A 336 -6.86 23.78 -4.69
C GLN A 336 -6.43 24.16 -6.10
N ASP A 337 -6.17 23.17 -6.93
CA ASP A 337 -5.83 23.36 -8.33
C ASP A 337 -7.11 23.57 -9.15
N ALA A 338 -7.28 24.79 -9.63
CA ALA A 338 -8.40 25.19 -10.49
C ALA A 338 -7.98 25.34 -11.97
N SER A 339 -6.78 24.87 -12.34
CA SER A 339 -6.25 25.03 -13.71
C SER A 339 -7.05 24.27 -14.78
N GLY A 340 -7.92 23.32 -14.38
CA GLY A 340 -8.66 22.43 -15.29
C GLY A 340 -7.83 21.35 -15.96
N VAL A 341 -6.53 21.25 -15.61
CA VAL A 341 -5.68 20.10 -16.02
C VAL A 341 -5.98 18.89 -15.16
N THR A 342 -5.65 17.70 -15.67
CA THR A 342 -5.76 16.47 -14.91
C THR A 342 -4.81 16.46 -13.72
N CYS A 343 -5.24 15.89 -12.61
CA CYS A 343 -4.53 15.93 -11.32
C CYS A 343 -3.09 15.37 -11.40
N ASP A 344 -2.80 14.46 -12.32
CA ASP A 344 -1.46 13.94 -12.57
C ASP A 344 -0.46 15.00 -13.11
N LYS A 345 -0.97 16.05 -13.74
CA LYS A 345 -0.19 17.18 -14.28
C LYS A 345 -0.33 18.47 -13.47
N GLY A 346 -1.25 18.49 -12.50
CA GLY A 346 -1.51 19.63 -11.64
C GLY A 346 -0.59 19.69 -10.43
N THR A 347 -0.79 20.71 -9.62
CA THR A 347 -0.16 20.86 -8.30
C THR A 347 -1.22 21.11 -7.25
N GLY A 348 -0.89 20.94 -5.96
CA GLY A 348 -1.89 21.11 -4.91
C GLY A 348 -2.89 19.96 -4.84
N TRP A 349 -4.20 20.24 -4.83
CA TRP A 349 -5.21 19.21 -4.70
C TRP A 349 -6.49 19.52 -5.51
N GLN A 350 -7.25 18.48 -5.85
CA GLN A 350 -8.55 18.56 -6.51
C GLN A 350 -9.55 17.67 -5.79
N TYR A 351 -10.86 17.98 -5.94
CA TYR A 351 -11.91 17.04 -5.57
C TYR A 351 -11.97 15.86 -6.53
N SER A 352 -12.33 14.66 -6.01
CA SER A 352 -12.82 13.57 -6.87
C SER A 352 -14.08 13.99 -7.62
N ALA A 353 -14.40 13.27 -8.70
CA ALA A 353 -15.57 13.58 -9.54
C ALA A 353 -16.90 13.55 -8.78
N ASP A 354 -16.99 12.74 -7.72
CA ASP A 354 -18.16 12.65 -6.83
C ASP A 354 -18.12 13.62 -5.64
N GLY A 355 -17.05 14.42 -5.50
CA GLY A 355 -16.85 15.40 -4.45
C GLY A 355 -16.62 14.83 -3.05
N LYS A 356 -16.40 13.50 -2.92
CA LYS A 356 -16.25 12.84 -1.61
C LYS A 356 -14.81 12.64 -1.17
N GLN A 357 -13.86 12.85 -2.07
CA GLN A 357 -12.45 12.65 -1.82
C GLN A 357 -11.63 13.86 -2.28
N ILE A 358 -10.45 13.98 -1.71
CA ILE A 358 -9.42 14.95 -2.09
C ILE A 358 -8.30 14.16 -2.78
N ASN A 359 -7.95 14.57 -3.99
CA ASN A 359 -6.82 14.04 -4.74
C ASN A 359 -5.66 15.04 -4.66
N LEU A 360 -4.54 14.68 -4.06
CA LEU A 360 -3.32 15.46 -4.15
C LEU A 360 -2.73 15.29 -5.54
N CYS A 361 -2.38 16.40 -6.17
CA CYS A 361 -1.98 16.41 -7.58
C CYS A 361 -0.45 16.48 -7.73
N GLY A 362 0.06 15.89 -8.79
CA GLY A 362 1.43 16.02 -9.28
C GLY A 362 2.52 16.14 -8.22
N SER A 363 3.08 17.34 -8.05
CA SER A 363 4.17 17.58 -7.10
C SER A 363 3.77 17.47 -5.62
N ALA A 364 2.53 17.83 -5.25
CA ALA A 364 2.04 17.65 -3.89
C ALA A 364 1.95 16.19 -3.52
N CYS A 365 1.41 15.38 -4.43
CA CYS A 365 1.39 13.93 -4.31
C CYS A 365 2.80 13.35 -4.18
N ALA A 366 3.74 13.76 -5.03
CA ALA A 366 5.12 13.28 -4.97
C ALA A 366 5.82 13.64 -3.64
N THR A 367 5.55 14.82 -3.10
CA THR A 367 6.09 15.27 -1.80
C THR A 367 5.60 14.39 -0.66
N VAL A 368 4.29 14.18 -0.57
CA VAL A 368 3.68 13.33 0.48
C VAL A 368 4.15 11.88 0.35
N LYS A 369 4.27 11.37 -0.88
CA LYS A 369 4.84 10.03 -1.16
C LYS A 369 6.28 9.87 -0.69
N GLY A 370 7.05 10.92 -0.73
CA GLY A 370 8.46 10.93 -0.30
C GLY A 370 8.64 11.01 1.22
N ASP A 371 7.57 11.25 1.98
CA ASP A 371 7.63 11.44 3.43
C ASP A 371 6.63 10.54 4.18
N PRO A 372 7.02 9.30 4.52
CA PRO A 372 6.14 8.36 5.22
C PRO A 372 5.68 8.80 6.61
N GLY A 373 6.35 9.79 7.21
CA GLY A 373 5.99 10.37 8.51
C GLY A 373 5.08 11.59 8.41
N GLY A 374 4.83 12.08 7.19
CA GLY A 374 3.99 13.23 6.93
C GLY A 374 2.50 12.94 7.17
N LYS A 375 1.74 14.00 7.44
CA LYS A 375 0.30 13.94 7.71
C LYS A 375 -0.46 14.91 6.82
N ILE A 376 -1.62 14.49 6.36
CA ILE A 376 -2.60 15.36 5.69
C ILE A 376 -3.70 15.70 6.69
N GLU A 377 -4.08 16.97 6.72
CA GLU A 377 -5.16 17.49 7.54
C GLU A 377 -6.15 18.24 6.64
N VAL A 378 -7.43 17.94 6.79
CA VAL A 378 -8.53 18.62 6.09
C VAL A 378 -9.14 19.67 7.03
N LEU A 379 -9.13 20.92 6.58
CA LEU A 379 -9.57 22.09 7.35
C LEU A 379 -10.91 22.57 6.81
N PHE A 380 -11.85 22.86 7.70
CA PHE A 380 -13.20 23.31 7.37
C PHE A 380 -13.46 24.72 7.87
N GLY A 381 -14.29 25.48 7.14
CA GLY A 381 -14.81 26.77 7.57
C GLY A 381 -14.17 27.99 6.90
N CYS A 382 -12.92 27.87 6.45
CA CYS A 382 -12.26 28.92 5.67
C CYS A 382 -12.58 28.82 4.19
N THR A 383 -12.71 29.94 3.51
CA THR A 383 -12.78 29.97 2.04
C THR A 383 -11.60 29.17 1.46
N THR A 384 -11.91 28.29 0.53
CA THR A 384 -10.92 27.44 -0.12
C THR A 384 -9.86 28.30 -0.80
N GLN A 385 -8.58 28.02 -0.51
CA GLN A 385 -7.46 28.67 -1.17
C GLN A 385 -7.26 28.04 -2.54
N VAL A 386 -7.61 28.77 -3.56
CA VAL A 386 -7.48 28.37 -4.97
C VAL A 386 -6.21 28.98 -5.54
N GLY A 387 -5.37 28.17 -6.16
CA GLY A 387 -4.16 28.61 -6.84
C GLY A 387 -4.14 28.14 -8.29
N ASN A 388 -3.61 28.97 -9.18
CA ASN A 388 -3.06 28.49 -10.43
C ASN A 388 -1.59 28.18 -10.15
N PRO A 389 -1.20 26.92 -9.99
CA PRO A 389 0.20 26.57 -9.83
C PRO A 389 0.97 26.95 -11.10
N PRO A 390 2.24 27.38 -10.97
CA PRO A 390 3.06 27.78 -12.10
C PRO A 390 3.35 26.64 -13.07
#